data_2aab1e29da5e5f1b2318e3cd09fcbe11
#
_entry.id   2aab1e29da5e5f1b2318e3cd09fcbe11
#
_cell.length_a   1.000
_cell.length_b   1.000
_cell.length_c   1.000
_cell.angle_alpha   90.00
_cell.angle_beta   90.00
_cell.angle_gamma   90.00
#
_symmetry.space_group_name_H-M   'P 1'
#
loop_
_entity.id
_entity.type
_entity.pdbx_description
1 polymer ?
#
loop_
_entity_poly.entity_id
_entity_poly.type
_entity_poly.pdbx_seq_one_letter_code
_entity_poly.pdbx_strand_id
1 'polypeptide(L)'
;LAFSFDLITELIMLELIHYPHPTLRFASKPLARVDDQLRQMIDQMFEIMYEHRGVGLAANQVNLPLRLFVANPSGEKDSGQELVFLNPVIQKATGSIEAEEGCLSLPGLHGTVKRNKSVQVNAYSIDGKEINLKVEGFLARIIQHEVDHLDGVLFIDRMFDQPTPILEQIARFESRFAKLREEGKIAEDSKLDQQRQAWLDKYCR
;
A
#
# COMPACT_ATOMS: atom_id res chain seq x y z
N LEU A 1 14.75 42.04 -15.21
CA LEU A 1 13.41 41.46 -15.03
C LEU A 1 13.57 39.96 -14.80
N ALA A 2 13.62 39.57 -13.51
CA ALA A 2 13.66 38.19 -13.08
C ALA A 2 12.23 37.64 -13.19
N PHE A 3 12.03 36.67 -14.08
CA PHE A 3 10.81 35.86 -14.08
C PHE A 3 10.88 34.93 -12.87
N SER A 4 10.05 35.24 -11.88
CA SER A 4 9.73 34.35 -10.80
C SER A 4 8.96 33.16 -11.42
N PHE A 5 9.59 32.01 -11.50
CA PHE A 5 8.90 30.74 -11.71
C PHE A 5 8.17 30.43 -10.41
N ASP A 6 6.94 30.89 -10.29
CA ASP A 6 5.99 30.30 -9.36
C ASP A 6 5.75 28.85 -9.82
N LEU A 7 6.49 27.93 -9.21
CA LEU A 7 6.22 26.51 -9.24
C LEU A 7 4.85 26.33 -8.54
N ILE A 8 3.77 26.37 -9.33
CA ILE A 8 2.51 25.75 -8.95
C ILE A 8 2.87 24.29 -8.71
N THR A 9 2.97 23.92 -7.45
CA THR A 9 3.09 22.51 -7.04
C THR A 9 1.79 21.88 -7.47
N GLU A 10 1.79 21.21 -8.62
CA GLU A 10 0.62 20.46 -9.09
C GLU A 10 0.21 19.52 -7.97
N LEU A 11 -0.98 19.73 -7.42
CA LEU A 11 -1.51 18.91 -6.34
C LEU A 11 -1.73 17.51 -6.92
N ILE A 12 -0.84 16.59 -6.56
CA ILE A 12 -0.94 15.20 -7.02
C ILE A 12 -2.12 14.60 -6.28
N MET A 13 -3.15 14.23 -7.05
CA MET A 13 -4.30 13.51 -6.52
C MET A 13 -3.99 12.01 -6.60
N LEU A 14 -3.93 11.37 -5.45
CA LEU A 14 -3.77 9.92 -5.35
C LEU A 14 -5.13 9.23 -5.55
N GLU A 15 -5.11 8.07 -6.17
CA GLU A 15 -6.28 7.22 -6.36
C GLU A 15 -5.95 5.78 -6.01
N LEU A 16 -6.90 5.09 -5.39
CA LEU A 16 -6.78 3.67 -5.10
C LEU A 16 -6.78 2.85 -6.40
N ILE A 17 -5.73 2.08 -6.60
CA ILE A 17 -5.64 1.17 -7.74
C ILE A 17 -6.09 -0.23 -7.37
N HIS A 18 -6.71 -0.92 -8.33
CA HIS A 18 -7.24 -2.26 -8.14
C HIS A 18 -6.44 -3.31 -8.91
N TYR A 19 -6.46 -4.54 -8.39
CA TYR A 19 -5.90 -5.71 -9.07
C TYR A 19 -6.52 -5.89 -10.48
N PRO A 20 -5.72 -6.23 -11.48
CA PRO A 20 -4.31 -6.59 -11.45
C PRO A 20 -3.36 -5.46 -11.89
N HIS A 21 -3.56 -4.21 -11.42
CA HIS A 21 -2.66 -3.10 -11.78
C HIS A 21 -1.19 -3.47 -11.48
N PRO A 22 -0.23 -3.26 -12.44
CA PRO A 22 1.14 -3.75 -12.32
C PRO A 22 1.91 -3.24 -11.10
N THR A 23 1.61 -2.02 -10.63
CA THR A 23 2.28 -1.44 -9.45
C THR A 23 1.99 -2.24 -8.16
N LEU A 24 0.86 -2.95 -8.07
CA LEU A 24 0.57 -3.82 -6.93
C LEU A 24 1.55 -5.01 -6.81
N ARG A 25 2.18 -5.40 -7.92
CA ARG A 25 3.19 -6.46 -7.97
C ARG A 25 4.61 -5.94 -7.98
N PHE A 26 4.79 -4.63 -7.92
CA PHE A 26 6.10 -4.02 -7.90
C PHE A 26 6.67 -4.03 -6.47
N ALA A 27 7.89 -4.55 -6.29
CA ALA A 27 8.60 -4.48 -5.02
C ALA A 27 9.06 -3.04 -4.75
N SER A 28 8.35 -2.36 -3.85
CA SER A 28 8.56 -0.96 -3.47
C SER A 28 9.98 -0.71 -2.96
N LYS A 29 10.54 0.46 -3.29
CA LYS A 29 11.93 0.81 -2.96
C LYS A 29 12.01 1.68 -1.71
N PRO A 30 13.08 1.52 -0.92
CA PRO A 30 13.30 2.33 0.28
C PRO A 30 13.37 3.82 -0.04
N LEU A 31 12.74 4.61 0.80
CA LEU A 31 12.82 6.07 0.76
C LEU A 31 14.17 6.55 1.31
N ALA A 32 14.78 7.51 0.62
CA ALA A 32 15.99 8.19 1.08
C ALA A 32 15.69 9.58 1.71
N ARG A 33 14.49 10.13 1.47
CA ARG A 33 14.10 11.46 1.97
C ARG A 33 12.59 11.61 2.18
N VAL A 34 12.23 12.58 3.00
CA VAL A 34 10.85 13.05 3.25
C VAL A 34 10.81 14.55 2.95
N ASP A 35 9.89 14.97 2.10
CA ASP A 35 9.59 16.38 1.82
C ASP A 35 8.11 16.68 2.10
N ASP A 36 7.70 17.95 1.96
CA ASP A 36 6.32 18.37 2.22
C ASP A 36 5.33 17.72 1.26
N GLN A 37 5.75 17.43 0.02
CA GLN A 37 4.90 16.73 -0.95
C GLN A 37 4.64 15.28 -0.51
N LEU A 38 5.65 14.57 0.02
CA LEU A 38 5.45 13.23 0.56
C LEU A 38 4.51 13.25 1.77
N ARG A 39 4.62 14.26 2.65
CA ARG A 39 3.69 14.44 3.77
C ARG A 39 2.25 14.60 3.30
N GLN A 40 2.01 15.45 2.31
CA GLN A 40 0.68 15.63 1.71
C GLN A 40 0.15 14.34 1.07
N MET A 41 1.01 13.55 0.42
CA MET A 41 0.60 12.25 -0.12
C MET A 41 0.24 11.26 0.99
N ILE A 42 0.96 11.25 2.10
CA ILE A 42 0.64 10.41 3.26
C ILE A 42 -0.72 10.82 3.88
N ASP A 43 -1.01 12.13 3.98
CA ASP A 43 -2.32 12.61 4.42
C ASP A 43 -3.43 12.13 3.47
N GLN A 44 -3.22 12.21 2.14
CA GLN A 44 -4.17 11.66 1.18
C GLN A 44 -4.33 10.14 1.30
N MET A 45 -3.27 9.40 1.63
CA MET A 45 -3.37 7.95 1.86
C MET A 45 -4.27 7.64 3.06
N PHE A 46 -4.21 8.40 4.14
CA PHE A 46 -5.15 8.23 5.25
C PHE A 46 -6.60 8.52 4.83
N GLU A 47 -6.84 9.61 4.09
CA GLU A 47 -8.18 9.93 3.59
C GLU A 47 -8.75 8.79 2.71
N ILE A 48 -7.95 8.28 1.76
CA ILE A 48 -8.34 7.16 0.90
C ILE A 48 -8.62 5.90 1.74
N MET A 49 -7.77 5.61 2.71
CA MET A 49 -7.93 4.48 3.62
C MET A 49 -9.29 4.55 4.35
N TYR A 50 -9.62 5.70 4.93
CA TYR A 50 -10.88 5.88 5.66
C TYR A 50 -12.11 5.88 4.74
N GLU A 51 -12.04 6.53 3.58
CA GLU A 51 -13.11 6.52 2.58
C GLU A 51 -13.52 5.10 2.20
N HIS A 52 -12.54 4.20 2.09
CA HIS A 52 -12.74 2.80 1.76
C HIS A 52 -12.88 1.88 2.99
N ARG A 53 -13.00 2.43 4.20
CA ARG A 53 -13.15 1.69 5.47
C ARG A 53 -12.00 0.71 5.72
N GLY A 54 -10.78 1.12 5.34
CA GLY A 54 -9.56 0.37 5.57
C GLY A 54 -8.98 0.60 6.95
N VAL A 55 -8.05 -0.27 7.34
CA VAL A 55 -7.26 -0.19 8.57
C VAL A 55 -5.76 -0.06 8.28
N GLY A 56 -5.37 -0.20 7.01
CA GLY A 56 -4.04 -0.03 6.47
C GLY A 56 -4.08 0.27 4.98
N LEU A 57 -3.05 0.92 4.46
CA LEU A 57 -2.89 1.21 3.05
C LEU A 57 -1.40 1.39 2.71
N ALA A 58 -0.90 0.55 1.82
CA ALA A 58 0.46 0.63 1.31
C ALA A 58 0.56 1.58 0.12
N ALA A 59 1.70 2.24 -0.03
CA ALA A 59 1.92 3.23 -1.08
C ALA A 59 1.73 2.68 -2.51
N ASN A 60 2.08 1.42 -2.75
CA ASN A 60 1.87 0.83 -4.07
C ASN A 60 0.39 0.64 -4.42
N GLN A 61 -0.53 0.64 -3.44
CA GLN A 61 -1.98 0.62 -3.68
C GLN A 61 -2.54 1.96 -4.17
N VAL A 62 -1.75 3.02 -4.09
CA VAL A 62 -2.05 4.34 -4.69
C VAL A 62 -1.02 4.70 -5.78
N ASN A 63 -0.49 3.69 -6.46
CA ASN A 63 0.43 3.80 -7.58
C ASN A 63 1.79 4.48 -7.24
N LEU A 64 2.21 4.47 -5.98
CA LEU A 64 3.51 4.96 -5.54
C LEU A 64 4.46 3.78 -5.26
N PRO A 65 5.59 3.65 -5.96
CA PRO A 65 6.51 2.50 -5.81
C PRO A 65 7.44 2.66 -4.59
N LEU A 66 6.96 3.30 -3.53
CA LEU A 66 7.71 3.71 -2.35
C LEU A 66 7.46 2.77 -1.18
N ARG A 67 8.53 2.45 -0.43
CA ARG A 67 8.42 1.53 0.70
C ARG A 67 7.88 2.24 1.96
N LEU A 68 6.58 2.52 1.96
CA LEU A 68 5.86 3.08 3.08
C LEU A 68 4.42 2.57 3.11
N PHE A 69 3.82 2.55 4.30
CA PHE A 69 2.40 2.34 4.48
C PHE A 69 1.86 3.18 5.65
N VAL A 70 0.56 3.39 5.64
CA VAL A 70 -0.19 3.98 6.73
C VAL A 70 -1.09 2.94 7.38
N ALA A 71 -1.39 3.09 8.67
CA ALA A 71 -2.29 2.20 9.39
C ALA A 71 -3.01 2.93 10.53
N ASN A 72 -4.26 2.58 10.75
CA ASN A 72 -5.01 2.89 11.97
C ASN A 72 -5.89 1.68 12.32
N PRO A 73 -5.55 0.91 13.37
CA PRO A 73 -6.28 -0.29 13.73
C PRO A 73 -7.75 -0.06 14.11
N SER A 74 -8.15 1.17 14.46
CA SER A 74 -9.55 1.50 14.72
C SER A 74 -10.41 1.56 13.45
N GLY A 75 -9.79 1.85 12.29
CA GLY A 75 -10.49 2.10 11.03
C GLY A 75 -11.27 3.40 10.98
N GLU A 76 -11.17 4.26 12.00
CA GLU A 76 -11.91 5.51 12.12
C GLU A 76 -10.97 6.71 12.26
N LYS A 77 -11.22 7.77 11.47
CA LYS A 77 -10.36 8.96 11.38
C LYS A 77 -10.13 9.66 12.72
N ASP A 78 -11.15 9.75 13.55
CA ASP A 78 -11.11 10.48 14.81
C ASP A 78 -10.90 9.56 16.01
N SER A 79 -10.52 8.32 15.77
CA SER A 79 -10.33 7.30 16.79
C SER A 79 -9.04 6.51 16.58
N GLY A 80 -8.47 5.98 17.66
CA GLY A 80 -7.24 5.21 17.62
C GLY A 80 -5.99 6.05 17.37
N GLN A 81 -5.02 5.47 16.69
CA GLN A 81 -3.74 6.11 16.42
C GLN A 81 -3.36 5.92 14.94
N GLU A 82 -3.14 7.01 14.26
CA GLU A 82 -2.56 7.04 12.93
C GLU A 82 -1.06 6.71 13.00
N LEU A 83 -0.66 5.69 12.27
CA LEU A 83 0.70 5.19 12.24
C LEU A 83 1.25 5.28 10.82
N VAL A 84 2.44 5.84 10.68
CA VAL A 84 3.20 5.89 9.40
C VAL A 84 4.46 5.07 9.57
N PHE A 85 4.68 4.13 8.67
CA PHE A 85 5.86 3.29 8.64
C PHE A 85 6.64 3.53 7.36
N LEU A 86 7.80 4.20 7.46
CA LEU A 86 8.73 4.38 6.36
C LEU A 86 9.79 3.29 6.40
N ASN A 87 10.08 2.67 5.26
CA ASN A 87 11.08 1.60 5.12
C ASN A 87 10.89 0.43 6.11
N PRO A 88 9.67 -0.09 6.29
CA PRO A 88 9.41 -1.14 7.27
C PRO A 88 10.13 -2.44 6.90
N VAL A 89 10.69 -3.10 7.93
CA VAL A 89 11.29 -4.43 7.85
C VAL A 89 10.82 -5.26 9.05
N ILE A 90 10.24 -6.42 8.79
CA ILE A 90 9.90 -7.39 9.84
C ILE A 90 11.17 -8.16 10.19
N GLN A 91 11.64 -8.00 11.43
CA GLN A 91 12.88 -8.63 11.93
C GLN A 91 12.64 -10.02 12.51
N LYS A 92 11.56 -10.17 13.28
CA LYS A 92 11.18 -11.43 13.94
C LYS A 92 9.68 -11.61 13.83
N ALA A 93 9.29 -12.85 13.63
CA ALA A 93 7.89 -13.23 13.56
C ALA A 93 7.71 -14.56 14.31
N THR A 94 6.69 -14.64 15.19
CA THR A 94 6.47 -15.81 16.04
C THR A 94 5.00 -16.16 16.14
N GLY A 95 4.76 -17.46 16.40
CA GLY A 95 3.41 -18.00 16.49
C GLY A 95 2.71 -18.04 15.13
N SER A 96 1.48 -18.52 15.12
CA SER A 96 0.68 -18.59 13.90
C SER A 96 -0.79 -18.51 14.25
N ILE A 97 -1.56 -17.76 13.44
CA ILE A 97 -3.01 -17.62 13.55
C ILE A 97 -3.64 -17.44 12.19
N GLU A 98 -4.71 -18.16 11.95
CA GLU A 98 -5.53 -18.01 10.76
C GLU A 98 -6.69 -17.07 11.04
N ALA A 99 -6.97 -16.16 10.11
CA ALA A 99 -8.15 -15.31 10.12
C ALA A 99 -8.47 -14.84 8.72
N GLU A 100 -9.69 -14.37 8.52
CA GLU A 100 -10.13 -13.76 7.28
C GLU A 100 -9.43 -12.41 7.05
N GLU A 101 -8.99 -12.19 5.82
CA GLU A 101 -8.46 -10.92 5.33
C GLU A 101 -9.24 -10.48 4.09
N GLY A 102 -9.31 -9.16 3.90
CA GLY A 102 -9.68 -8.50 2.65
C GLY A 102 -8.63 -7.48 2.28
N CYS A 103 -8.77 -6.86 1.13
CA CYS A 103 -7.84 -5.85 0.63
C CYS A 103 -8.60 -4.77 -0.13
N LEU A 104 -8.25 -3.50 0.09
CA LEU A 104 -8.86 -2.37 -0.62
C LEU A 104 -8.65 -2.45 -2.14
N SER A 105 -7.52 -3.00 -2.58
CA SER A 105 -7.22 -3.22 -4.01
C SER A 105 -7.96 -4.41 -4.63
N LEU A 106 -8.68 -5.22 -3.84
CA LEU A 106 -9.49 -6.37 -4.25
C LEU A 106 -10.88 -6.28 -3.57
N PRO A 107 -11.68 -5.24 -3.84
CA PRO A 107 -12.91 -4.97 -3.10
C PRO A 107 -13.91 -6.12 -3.15
N GLY A 108 -14.44 -6.49 -1.97
CA GLY A 108 -15.41 -7.57 -1.81
C GLY A 108 -14.82 -8.99 -1.90
N LEU A 109 -13.50 -9.13 -2.07
CA LEU A 109 -12.84 -10.42 -2.00
C LEU A 109 -12.23 -10.60 -0.62
N HIS A 110 -12.56 -11.72 0.02
CA HIS A 110 -12.09 -12.11 1.34
C HIS A 110 -11.59 -13.54 1.33
N GLY A 111 -10.66 -13.86 2.23
CA GLY A 111 -10.17 -15.23 2.36
C GLY A 111 -9.31 -15.46 3.58
N THR A 112 -9.19 -16.71 3.98
CA THR A 112 -8.43 -17.10 5.17
C THR A 112 -6.93 -17.09 4.88
N VAL A 113 -6.21 -16.30 5.67
CA VAL A 113 -4.74 -16.16 5.59
C VAL A 113 -4.10 -16.50 6.92
N LYS A 114 -3.02 -17.26 6.86
CA LYS A 114 -2.18 -17.57 8.00
C LYS A 114 -1.12 -16.50 8.18
N ARG A 115 -1.09 -15.88 9.37
CA ARG A 115 -0.11 -14.86 9.75
C ARG A 115 0.58 -15.23 11.04
N ASN A 116 1.72 -14.59 11.31
CA ASN A 116 2.34 -14.69 12.62
C ASN A 116 1.51 -13.93 13.67
N LYS A 117 1.44 -14.47 14.89
CA LYS A 117 0.70 -13.85 16.01
C LYS A 117 1.37 -12.58 16.49
N SER A 118 2.72 -12.56 16.47
CA SER A 118 3.55 -11.44 16.92
C SER A 118 4.65 -11.18 15.91
N VAL A 119 4.93 -9.91 15.64
CA VAL A 119 6.05 -9.46 14.80
C VAL A 119 6.83 -8.36 15.50
N GLN A 120 8.13 -8.32 15.25
CA GLN A 120 8.98 -7.18 15.55
C GLN A 120 9.28 -6.46 14.25
N VAL A 121 8.90 -5.18 14.16
CA VAL A 121 9.10 -4.34 12.98
C VAL A 121 10.04 -3.19 13.30
N ASN A 122 11.00 -2.97 12.42
CA ASN A 122 11.84 -1.78 12.36
C ASN A 122 11.39 -0.91 11.21
N ALA A 123 11.28 0.39 11.43
CA ALA A 123 10.87 1.37 10.43
C ALA A 123 11.36 2.76 10.85
N TYR A 124 10.97 3.78 10.09
CA TYR A 124 11.12 5.18 10.48
C TYR A 124 9.74 5.85 10.50
N SER A 125 9.56 6.78 11.45
CA SER A 125 8.40 7.68 11.45
C SER A 125 8.53 8.76 10.38
N ILE A 126 7.45 9.51 10.14
CA ILE A 126 7.45 10.65 9.21
C ILE A 126 8.48 11.74 9.60
N ASP A 127 8.90 11.80 10.87
CA ASP A 127 9.92 12.72 11.36
C ASP A 127 11.34 12.12 11.35
N GLY A 128 11.52 10.96 10.72
CA GLY A 128 12.81 10.28 10.59
C GLY A 128 13.31 9.60 11.86
N LYS A 129 12.46 9.47 12.91
CA LYS A 129 12.82 8.74 14.12
C LYS A 129 12.71 7.25 13.90
N GLU A 130 13.67 6.49 14.41
CA GLU A 130 13.61 5.04 14.37
C GLU A 130 12.43 4.50 15.18
N ILE A 131 11.72 3.56 14.58
CA ILE A 131 10.64 2.77 15.16
C ILE A 131 11.14 1.35 15.31
N ASN A 132 11.10 0.83 16.52
CA ASN A 132 11.34 -0.59 16.82
C ASN A 132 10.19 -1.07 17.70
N LEU A 133 9.23 -1.75 17.11
CA LEU A 133 8.01 -2.17 17.77
C LEU A 133 7.88 -3.69 17.75
N LYS A 134 7.58 -4.26 18.91
CA LYS A 134 7.02 -5.60 19.02
C LYS A 134 5.51 -5.48 19.17
N VAL A 135 4.78 -6.04 18.23
CA VAL A 135 3.31 -5.97 18.17
C VAL A 135 2.69 -7.34 18.04
N GLU A 136 1.43 -7.47 18.50
CA GLU A 136 0.67 -8.71 18.48
C GLU A 136 -0.76 -8.49 17.99
N GLY A 137 -1.46 -9.57 17.68
CA GLY A 137 -2.87 -9.54 17.33
C GLY A 137 -3.16 -8.81 16.02
N PHE A 138 -4.19 -7.94 16.04
CA PHE A 138 -4.70 -7.32 14.81
C PHE A 138 -3.68 -6.36 14.17
N LEU A 139 -2.99 -5.54 14.95
CA LEU A 139 -1.94 -4.66 14.40
C LEU A 139 -0.79 -5.46 13.77
N ALA A 140 -0.39 -6.59 14.36
CA ALA A 140 0.61 -7.45 13.75
C ALA A 140 0.15 -8.03 12.41
N ARG A 141 -1.15 -8.32 12.25
CA ARG A 141 -1.74 -8.76 10.98
C ARG A 141 -1.71 -7.64 9.94
N ILE A 142 -2.15 -6.42 10.30
CA ILE A 142 -2.11 -5.25 9.42
C ILE A 142 -0.69 -5.03 8.91
N ILE A 143 0.30 -4.95 9.79
CA ILE A 143 1.70 -4.73 9.39
C ILE A 143 2.19 -5.80 8.42
N GLN A 144 1.87 -7.08 8.63
CA GLN A 144 2.26 -8.15 7.72
C GLN A 144 1.57 -8.01 6.36
N HIS A 145 0.29 -7.61 6.34
CA HIS A 145 -0.46 -7.38 5.11
C HIS A 145 0.15 -6.22 4.30
N GLU A 146 0.44 -5.09 4.96
CA GLU A 146 1.00 -3.92 4.28
C GLU A 146 2.45 -4.15 3.81
N VAL A 147 3.27 -4.87 4.60
CA VAL A 147 4.62 -5.24 4.18
C VAL A 147 4.58 -6.20 2.97
N ASP A 148 3.64 -7.14 2.93
CA ASP A 148 3.43 -7.98 1.74
C ASP A 148 3.17 -7.11 0.50
N HIS A 149 2.27 -6.12 0.61
CA HIS A 149 2.03 -5.17 -0.49
C HIS A 149 3.32 -4.50 -0.96
N LEU A 150 4.15 -4.03 -0.03
CA LEU A 150 5.44 -3.40 -0.36
C LEU A 150 6.44 -4.35 -1.02
N ASP A 151 6.28 -5.66 -0.82
CA ASP A 151 7.08 -6.71 -1.45
C ASP A 151 6.44 -7.24 -2.75
N GLY A 152 5.31 -6.65 -3.18
CA GLY A 152 4.55 -7.06 -4.39
C GLY A 152 3.73 -8.34 -4.19
N VAL A 153 3.49 -8.73 -2.95
CA VAL A 153 2.70 -9.91 -2.56
C VAL A 153 1.29 -9.46 -2.15
N LEU A 154 0.28 -10.18 -2.59
CA LEU A 154 -1.11 -9.92 -2.22
C LEU A 154 -1.63 -11.01 -1.28
N PHE A 155 -2.66 -10.70 -0.48
CA PHE A 155 -3.22 -11.68 0.45
C PHE A 155 -3.74 -12.95 -0.25
N ILE A 156 -4.19 -12.83 -1.50
CA ILE A 156 -4.60 -13.97 -2.33
C ILE A 156 -3.46 -14.97 -2.59
N ASP A 157 -2.19 -14.53 -2.56
CA ASP A 157 -1.02 -15.40 -2.71
C ASP A 157 -0.71 -16.15 -1.40
N ARG A 158 -1.28 -15.70 -0.28
CA ARG A 158 -1.13 -16.28 1.05
C ARG A 158 -2.27 -17.21 1.45
N MET A 159 -3.33 -17.21 0.66
CA MET A 159 -4.48 -18.09 0.93
C MET A 159 -4.09 -19.56 0.77
N PHE A 160 -4.58 -20.40 1.67
CA PHE A 160 -4.37 -21.85 1.58
C PHE A 160 -5.17 -22.49 0.45
N ASP A 161 -6.37 -21.96 0.23
CA ASP A 161 -7.31 -22.47 -0.73
C ASP A 161 -7.95 -21.32 -1.47
N GLN A 162 -8.08 -21.47 -2.77
CA GLN A 162 -8.77 -20.54 -3.65
C GLN A 162 -9.94 -21.27 -4.31
N PRO A 163 -11.06 -21.42 -3.60
CA PRO A 163 -12.22 -22.09 -4.14
C PRO A 163 -12.76 -21.36 -5.39
N THR A 164 -13.50 -22.09 -6.21
CA THR A 164 -14.02 -21.59 -7.49
C THR A 164 -14.64 -20.20 -7.43
N PRO A 165 -15.46 -19.82 -6.40
CA PRO A 165 -15.99 -18.45 -6.33
C PRO A 165 -14.94 -17.36 -6.21
N ILE A 166 -13.82 -17.63 -5.56
CA ILE A 166 -12.69 -16.70 -5.45
C ILE A 166 -11.97 -16.57 -6.79
N LEU A 167 -11.70 -17.69 -7.47
CA LEU A 167 -11.08 -17.67 -8.81
C LEU A 167 -11.95 -16.92 -9.83
N GLU A 168 -13.27 -17.08 -9.76
CA GLU A 168 -14.21 -16.33 -10.60
C GLU A 168 -14.16 -14.81 -10.32
N GLN A 169 -14.04 -14.40 -9.06
CA GLN A 169 -13.90 -13.01 -8.70
C GLN A 169 -12.57 -12.43 -9.21
N ILE A 170 -11.47 -13.16 -9.05
CA ILE A 170 -10.15 -12.77 -9.58
C ILE A 170 -10.25 -12.57 -11.11
N ALA A 171 -10.82 -13.52 -11.84
CA ALA A 171 -11.02 -13.42 -13.28
C ALA A 171 -11.87 -12.21 -13.70
N ARG A 172 -12.86 -11.80 -12.87
CA ARG A 172 -13.64 -10.56 -13.10
C ARG A 172 -12.80 -9.30 -12.98
N PHE A 173 -11.89 -9.23 -12.00
CA PHE A 173 -10.94 -8.11 -11.87
C PHE A 173 -10.04 -8.01 -13.09
N GLU A 174 -9.50 -9.15 -13.55
CA GLU A 174 -8.62 -9.22 -14.73
C GLU A 174 -9.36 -8.76 -16.00
N SER A 175 -10.57 -9.26 -16.20
CA SER A 175 -11.41 -8.87 -17.34
C SER A 175 -11.76 -7.38 -17.31
N ARG A 176 -12.10 -6.84 -16.13
CA ARG A 176 -12.38 -5.41 -15.96
C ARG A 176 -11.14 -4.56 -16.25
N PHE A 177 -9.98 -4.98 -15.76
CA PHE A 177 -8.73 -4.27 -15.99
C PHE A 177 -8.38 -4.23 -17.49
N ALA A 178 -8.49 -5.37 -18.18
CA ALA A 178 -8.25 -5.45 -19.63
C ALA A 178 -9.15 -4.48 -20.40
N LYS A 179 -10.44 -4.43 -20.06
CA LYS A 179 -11.40 -3.49 -20.65
C LYS A 179 -11.03 -2.03 -20.41
N LEU A 180 -10.67 -1.67 -19.16
CA LEU A 180 -10.26 -0.29 -18.83
C LEU A 180 -8.98 0.12 -19.58
N ARG A 181 -8.09 -0.83 -19.83
CA ARG A 181 -6.89 -0.62 -20.64
C ARG A 181 -7.22 -0.39 -22.11
N GLU A 182 -8.10 -1.21 -22.70
CA GLU A 182 -8.60 -1.02 -24.07
C GLU A 182 -9.31 0.33 -24.24
N GLU A 183 -10.03 0.80 -23.22
CA GLU A 183 -10.70 2.11 -23.20
C GLU A 183 -9.71 3.29 -22.96
N GLY A 184 -8.42 3.03 -22.78
CA GLY A 184 -7.40 4.05 -22.50
C GLY A 184 -7.49 4.70 -21.13
N LYS A 185 -8.27 4.11 -20.20
CA LYS A 185 -8.42 4.60 -18.81
C LYS A 185 -7.26 4.18 -17.91
N ILE A 186 -6.52 3.16 -18.29
CA ILE A 186 -5.29 2.72 -17.63
C ILE A 186 -4.14 2.83 -18.62
N ALA A 187 -3.08 3.49 -18.21
CA ALA A 187 -1.92 3.71 -19.05
C ALA A 187 -1.21 2.40 -19.43
N GLU A 188 -0.55 2.39 -20.58
CA GLU A 188 0.31 1.30 -21.03
C GLU A 188 1.49 1.08 -20.07
N ASP A 189 2.03 -0.15 -20.04
CA ASP A 189 3.08 -0.55 -19.12
C ASP A 189 4.32 0.34 -19.22
N SER A 190 4.72 0.75 -20.43
CA SER A 190 5.84 1.67 -20.64
C SER A 190 5.64 3.02 -19.97
N LYS A 191 4.43 3.57 -19.98
CA LYS A 191 4.09 4.83 -19.31
C LYS A 191 4.05 4.64 -17.80
N LEU A 192 3.50 3.54 -17.31
CA LEU A 192 3.51 3.19 -15.89
C LEU A 192 4.94 3.03 -15.37
N ASP A 193 5.84 2.40 -16.16
CA ASP A 193 7.25 2.26 -15.82
C ASP A 193 7.96 3.61 -15.74
N GLN A 194 7.69 4.53 -16.67
CA GLN A 194 8.23 5.88 -16.63
C GLN A 194 7.75 6.65 -15.40
N GLN A 195 6.47 6.55 -15.06
CA GLN A 195 5.91 7.17 -13.86
C GLN A 195 6.55 6.61 -12.59
N ARG A 196 6.68 5.28 -12.49
CA ARG A 196 7.37 4.63 -11.37
C ARG A 196 8.81 5.10 -11.26
N GLN A 197 9.54 5.15 -12.38
CA GLN A 197 10.93 5.58 -12.38
C GLN A 197 11.08 7.04 -11.90
N ALA A 198 10.19 7.94 -12.30
CA ALA A 198 10.20 9.33 -11.83
C ALA A 198 10.06 9.43 -10.29
N TRP A 199 9.17 8.61 -9.70
CA TRP A 199 9.03 8.52 -8.23
C TRP A 199 10.28 7.98 -7.56
N LEU A 200 10.89 6.92 -8.11
CA LEU A 200 12.12 6.33 -7.58
C LEU A 200 13.29 7.31 -7.65
N ASP A 201 13.42 8.04 -8.75
CA ASP A 201 14.46 9.06 -8.92
C ASP A 201 14.31 10.20 -7.91
N LYS A 202 13.07 10.54 -7.60
CA LYS A 202 12.77 11.61 -6.65
C LYS A 202 13.02 11.21 -5.20
N TYR A 203 12.63 10.01 -4.79
CA TYR A 203 12.56 9.64 -3.36
C TYR A 203 13.51 8.52 -2.91
N CYS A 204 14.08 7.75 -3.82
CA CYS A 204 14.85 6.55 -3.48
C CYS A 204 16.36 6.64 -3.81
N ARG A 205 16.84 7.84 -4.16
CA ARG A 205 18.26 8.12 -4.44
C ARG A 205 18.89 9.04 -3.41
#